data_ed9a748d492f259e7c244008e41f0af3
#
_entry.id   ed9a748d492f259e7c244008e41f0af3
#
_cell.length_a   1.000
_cell.length_b   1.000
_cell.length_c   1.000
_cell.angle_alpha   90.00
_cell.angle_beta   90.00
_cell.angle_gamma   90.00
#
_symmetry.space_group_name_H-M   'P 1'
#
loop_
_entity.id
_entity.type
_entity.pdbx_description
1 polymer ?
#
loop_
_entity_poly.entity_id
_entity_poly.type
_entity_poly.pdbx_seq_one_letter_code
_entity_poly.pdbx_strand_id
1 'polypeptide(L)'
;VQYYNTRYMDLMNTAFKEEEMINLVEEIENSISLDMNHHFLRWGGYPIQWHHNVNKIKDFIRDRIDYIPEGMNSCYDLTGPYSVTLDVYPLNAGKIKFNSIQIENSEYPWTGFYHGGVNMLIEAIPTQADDFDHWEINNHPVSDISLANITLSLTQNDTIRAVFGEQDNSDILVINEFMAANESIIADEAGDYEDW
;
A
#
# COMPACT_ATOMS: atom_id res chain seq x y z
N VAL A 1 -3.34 17.76 -12.50
CA VAL A 1 -1.96 17.91 -11.98
C VAL A 1 -1.78 17.10 -10.71
N GLN A 2 -2.59 17.30 -9.66
CA GLN A 2 -2.46 16.58 -8.37
C GLN A 2 -2.44 15.06 -8.53
N TYR A 3 -3.47 14.47 -9.17
CA TYR A 3 -3.53 13.01 -9.41
C TYR A 3 -2.32 12.49 -10.19
N TYR A 4 -1.83 13.23 -11.18
CA TYR A 4 -0.63 12.84 -11.92
C TYR A 4 0.58 12.73 -10.99
N ASN A 5 0.82 13.76 -10.17
CA ASN A 5 1.96 13.79 -9.27
C ASN A 5 1.90 12.69 -8.21
N THR A 6 0.74 12.50 -7.55
CA THR A 6 0.59 11.45 -6.54
C THR A 6 0.72 10.06 -7.15
N ARG A 7 0.08 9.80 -8.30
CA ARG A 7 0.19 8.51 -8.99
C ARG A 7 1.60 8.20 -9.47
N TYR A 8 2.31 9.23 -9.97
CA TYR A 8 3.69 9.05 -10.40
C TYR A 8 4.59 8.67 -9.22
N MET A 9 4.44 9.33 -8.07
CA MET A 9 5.19 8.99 -6.86
C MET A 9 4.83 7.60 -6.32
N ASP A 10 3.56 7.20 -6.39
CA ASP A 10 3.15 5.83 -6.06
C ASP A 10 3.92 4.80 -6.89
N LEU A 11 4.06 5.04 -8.20
CA LEU A 11 4.82 4.17 -9.10
C LEU A 11 6.32 4.18 -8.78
N MET A 12 6.90 5.35 -8.46
CA MET A 12 8.32 5.44 -8.05
C MET A 12 8.61 4.68 -6.75
N ASN A 13 7.63 4.60 -5.86
CA ASN A 13 7.74 3.86 -4.60
C ASN A 13 7.38 2.36 -4.73
N THR A 14 6.95 1.91 -5.91
CA THR A 14 6.54 0.52 -6.17
C THR A 14 7.17 -0.03 -7.45
N ALA A 15 6.42 -0.05 -8.55
CA ALA A 15 6.83 -0.68 -9.81
C ALA A 15 8.04 -0.02 -10.50
N PHE A 16 8.32 1.25 -10.21
CA PHE A 16 9.46 1.98 -10.79
C PHE A 16 10.66 2.07 -9.84
N LYS A 17 10.68 1.30 -8.75
CA LYS A 17 11.91 1.15 -7.95
C LYS A 17 13.03 0.63 -8.84
N GLU A 18 14.26 1.12 -8.60
CA GLU A 18 15.43 0.70 -9.38
C GLU A 18 15.54 -0.82 -9.47
N GLU A 19 15.48 -1.49 -8.33
CA GLU A 19 15.59 -2.94 -8.24
C GLU A 19 14.54 -3.65 -9.09
N GLU A 20 13.26 -3.26 -8.99
CA GLU A 20 12.17 -3.86 -9.75
C GLU A 20 12.35 -3.70 -11.26
N MET A 21 12.72 -2.49 -11.69
CA MET A 21 12.94 -2.21 -13.11
C MET A 21 14.18 -2.92 -13.65
N ILE A 22 15.27 -2.97 -12.90
CA ILE A 22 16.49 -3.68 -13.29
C ILE A 22 16.24 -5.18 -13.38
N ASN A 23 15.55 -5.77 -12.39
CA ASN A 23 15.18 -7.18 -12.38
C ASN A 23 14.32 -7.54 -13.61
N LEU A 24 13.35 -6.68 -13.97
CA LEU A 24 12.54 -6.89 -15.18
C LEU A 24 13.39 -6.86 -16.47
N VAL A 25 14.34 -5.94 -16.57
CA VAL A 25 15.27 -5.89 -17.71
C VAL A 25 16.10 -7.17 -17.80
N GLU A 26 16.60 -7.66 -16.65
CA GLU A 26 17.39 -8.90 -16.59
C GLU A 26 16.57 -10.15 -16.91
N GLU A 27 15.33 -10.22 -16.45
CA GLU A 27 14.41 -11.30 -16.80
C GLU A 27 14.16 -11.35 -18.31
N ILE A 28 13.87 -10.19 -18.93
CA ILE A 28 13.69 -10.10 -20.39
C ILE A 28 14.98 -10.46 -21.11
N GLU A 29 16.14 -9.93 -20.71
CA GLU A 29 17.45 -10.25 -21.30
C GLU A 29 17.70 -11.75 -21.26
N ASN A 30 17.48 -12.40 -20.12
CA ASN A 30 17.67 -13.83 -19.97
C ASN A 30 16.70 -14.65 -20.82
N SER A 31 15.45 -14.23 -20.93
CA SER A 31 14.42 -14.95 -21.71
C SER A 31 14.72 -15.03 -23.21
N ILE A 32 15.39 -14.01 -23.77
CA ILE A 32 15.70 -13.94 -25.19
C ILE A 32 17.16 -14.31 -25.53
N SER A 33 18.01 -14.47 -24.53
CA SER A 33 19.47 -14.65 -24.70
C SER A 33 19.85 -15.79 -25.64
N LEU A 34 19.13 -16.92 -25.58
CA LEU A 34 19.39 -18.10 -26.40
C LEU A 34 19.10 -17.84 -27.89
N ASP A 35 18.13 -17.01 -28.20
CA ASP A 35 17.71 -16.71 -29.58
C ASP A 35 18.54 -15.60 -30.22
N MET A 36 19.29 -14.83 -29.42
CA MET A 36 20.08 -13.70 -29.91
C MET A 36 21.17 -14.12 -30.88
N ASN A 37 21.74 -15.31 -30.77
CA ASN A 37 22.71 -15.82 -31.77
C ASN A 37 22.07 -16.00 -33.16
N HIS A 38 20.85 -16.52 -33.21
CA HIS A 38 20.09 -16.63 -34.46
C HIS A 38 19.72 -15.25 -35.04
N HIS A 39 19.39 -14.32 -34.17
CA HIS A 39 19.13 -12.93 -34.53
C HIS A 39 20.36 -12.29 -35.21
N PHE A 40 21.56 -12.40 -34.62
CA PHE A 40 22.77 -11.82 -35.16
C PHE A 40 23.16 -12.44 -36.49
N LEU A 41 22.99 -13.75 -36.65
CA LEU A 41 23.25 -14.43 -37.91
C LEU A 41 22.33 -13.94 -39.06
N ARG A 42 21.09 -13.60 -38.76
CA ARG A 42 20.09 -13.19 -39.74
C ARG A 42 20.12 -11.69 -40.06
N TRP A 43 20.30 -10.86 -39.01
CA TRP A 43 20.10 -9.41 -39.09
C TRP A 43 21.39 -8.62 -38.88
N GLY A 44 22.49 -9.29 -38.55
CA GLY A 44 23.74 -8.65 -38.17
C GLY A 44 23.75 -8.16 -36.71
N GLY A 45 24.89 -7.67 -36.27
CA GLY A 45 25.14 -7.26 -34.89
C GLY A 45 26.07 -8.23 -34.17
N TYR A 46 26.37 -7.94 -32.92
CA TYR A 46 27.28 -8.73 -32.09
C TYR A 46 26.79 -8.82 -30.66
N PRO A 47 27.04 -9.93 -29.96
CA PRO A 47 26.66 -10.10 -28.55
C PRO A 47 27.16 -8.96 -27.66
N ILE A 48 28.39 -8.51 -27.83
CA ILE A 48 28.97 -7.42 -27.02
C ILE A 48 28.20 -6.10 -27.18
N GLN A 49 27.74 -5.81 -28.41
CA GLN A 49 26.95 -4.60 -28.67
C GLN A 49 25.55 -4.68 -28.02
N TRP A 50 24.94 -5.86 -28.04
CA TRP A 50 23.67 -6.12 -27.42
C TRP A 50 23.77 -5.91 -25.90
N HIS A 51 24.71 -6.58 -25.21
CA HIS A 51 24.93 -6.40 -23.78
C HIS A 51 25.25 -4.94 -23.42
N HIS A 52 26.03 -4.24 -24.25
CA HIS A 52 26.27 -2.82 -24.05
C HIS A 52 24.98 -2.00 -24.13
N ASN A 53 24.07 -2.30 -25.03
CA ASN A 53 22.79 -1.61 -25.14
C ASN A 53 21.85 -1.94 -23.97
N VAL A 54 21.84 -3.19 -23.50
CA VAL A 54 21.10 -3.56 -22.27
C VAL A 54 21.63 -2.79 -21.06
N ASN A 55 22.95 -2.69 -20.90
CA ASN A 55 23.54 -1.91 -19.82
C ASN A 55 23.18 -0.42 -19.90
N LYS A 56 23.09 0.16 -21.11
CA LYS A 56 22.58 1.53 -21.28
C LYS A 56 21.15 1.72 -20.79
N ILE A 57 20.30 0.71 -20.97
CA ILE A 57 18.93 0.76 -20.42
C ILE A 57 18.99 0.78 -18.90
N LYS A 58 19.81 -0.08 -18.28
CA LYS A 58 19.99 -0.12 -16.83
C LYS A 58 20.56 1.21 -16.29
N ASP A 59 21.54 1.78 -16.97
CA ASP A 59 22.11 3.08 -16.59
C ASP A 59 21.06 4.20 -16.71
N PHE A 60 20.28 4.21 -17.80
CA PHE A 60 19.16 5.15 -17.95
C PHE A 60 18.13 5.04 -16.81
N ILE A 61 17.80 3.82 -16.37
CA ILE A 61 16.89 3.60 -15.24
C ILE A 61 17.47 4.23 -13.97
N ARG A 62 18.74 4.00 -13.65
CA ARG A 62 19.41 4.58 -12.47
C ARG A 62 19.42 6.10 -12.51
N ASP A 63 19.92 6.66 -13.60
CA ASP A 63 19.98 8.12 -13.78
C ASP A 63 18.60 8.75 -13.66
N ARG A 64 17.57 8.09 -14.20
CA ARG A 64 16.21 8.62 -14.21
C ARG A 64 15.61 8.73 -12.83
N ILE A 65 15.87 7.76 -11.96
CA ILE A 65 15.38 7.75 -10.57
C ILE A 65 15.96 8.93 -9.78
N ASP A 66 17.24 9.26 -10.00
CA ASP A 66 17.89 10.38 -9.32
C ASP A 66 17.37 11.75 -9.79
N TYR A 67 17.10 11.91 -11.09
CA TYR A 67 16.71 13.21 -11.67
C TYR A 67 15.22 13.52 -11.59
N ILE A 68 14.35 12.54 -11.48
CA ILE A 68 12.90 12.75 -11.49
C ILE A 68 12.41 13.62 -10.33
N PRO A 69 12.83 13.42 -9.06
CA PRO A 69 12.35 14.24 -7.97
C PRO A 69 12.63 15.73 -8.14
N GLU A 70 13.83 16.07 -8.61
CA GLU A 70 14.22 17.46 -8.89
C GLU A 70 13.41 18.04 -10.06
N GLY A 71 13.21 17.26 -11.12
CA GLY A 71 12.40 17.65 -12.26
C GLY A 71 10.94 17.91 -11.88
N MET A 72 10.36 17.08 -11.02
CA MET A 72 9.01 17.27 -10.51
C MET A 72 8.89 18.53 -9.65
N ASN A 73 9.83 18.76 -8.73
CA ASN A 73 9.86 19.98 -7.93
C ASN A 73 9.89 21.22 -8.82
N SER A 74 10.75 21.24 -9.82
CA SER A 74 10.90 22.39 -10.73
C SER A 74 9.69 22.62 -11.64
N CYS A 75 9.06 21.54 -12.15
CA CYS A 75 7.95 21.66 -13.10
C CYS A 75 6.60 21.98 -12.44
N TYR A 76 6.40 21.57 -11.18
CA TYR A 76 5.11 21.63 -10.51
C TYR A 76 5.10 22.47 -9.22
N ASP A 77 6.21 23.16 -8.92
CA ASP A 77 6.38 23.96 -7.70
C ASP A 77 6.13 23.12 -6.42
N LEU A 78 6.75 21.93 -6.38
CA LEU A 78 6.67 21.00 -5.27
C LEU A 78 7.86 21.15 -4.34
N THR A 79 7.74 20.58 -3.14
CA THR A 79 8.81 20.53 -2.14
C THR A 79 9.16 19.08 -1.79
N GLY A 80 10.30 18.86 -1.16
CA GLY A 80 10.76 17.50 -0.80
C GLY A 80 11.58 16.85 -1.93
N PRO A 81 11.53 15.53 -2.12
CA PRO A 81 10.58 14.58 -1.48
C PRO A 81 10.83 14.37 0.01
N TYR A 82 9.77 14.03 0.72
CA TYR A 82 9.79 13.68 2.15
C TYR A 82 9.52 12.20 2.34
N SER A 83 10.17 11.61 3.34
CA SER A 83 9.94 10.21 3.74
C SER A 83 8.64 10.09 4.52
N VAL A 84 7.78 9.15 4.13
CA VAL A 84 6.57 8.77 4.85
C VAL A 84 6.66 7.30 5.23
N THR A 85 6.61 7.02 6.53
CA THR A 85 6.55 5.65 7.05
C THR A 85 5.12 5.34 7.47
N LEU A 86 4.55 4.28 6.89
CA LEU A 86 3.20 3.78 7.19
C LEU A 86 3.30 2.52 8.05
N ASP A 87 2.43 2.43 9.05
CA ASP A 87 2.39 1.30 9.96
C ASP A 87 0.94 1.00 10.39
N VAL A 88 0.67 -0.19 10.88
CA VAL A 88 -0.63 -0.60 11.41
C VAL A 88 -0.49 -1.24 12.79
N TYR A 89 -1.47 -1.00 13.65
CA TYR A 89 -1.50 -1.61 14.97
C TYR A 89 -2.94 -2.01 15.37
N PRO A 90 -3.15 -3.23 15.86
CA PRO A 90 -2.20 -4.34 15.85
C PRO A 90 -1.92 -4.84 14.43
N LEU A 91 -0.79 -5.54 14.26
CA LEU A 91 -0.43 -6.10 12.95
C LEU A 91 -1.51 -7.07 12.46
N ASN A 92 -1.88 -6.98 11.18
CA ASN A 92 -2.95 -7.73 10.52
C ASN A 92 -4.39 -7.30 10.85
N ALA A 93 -4.61 -6.29 11.68
CA ALA A 93 -5.95 -5.79 11.96
C ALA A 93 -6.56 -4.99 10.79
N GLY A 94 -5.72 -4.50 9.89
CA GLY A 94 -6.16 -3.73 8.72
C GLY A 94 -5.04 -3.43 7.76
N LYS A 95 -5.34 -2.61 6.76
CA LYS A 95 -4.40 -2.13 5.75
C LYS A 95 -4.53 -0.63 5.57
N ILE A 96 -3.50 0.00 5.04
CA ILE A 96 -3.53 1.39 4.62
C ILE A 96 -3.51 1.44 3.10
N LYS A 97 -4.46 2.18 2.54
CA LYS A 97 -4.39 2.63 1.15
C LYS A 97 -3.86 4.06 1.13
N PHE A 98 -2.76 4.26 0.44
CA PHE A 98 -2.09 5.54 0.32
C PHE A 98 -2.14 6.00 -1.14
N ASN A 99 -2.90 7.05 -1.42
CA ASN A 99 -3.26 7.48 -2.77
C ASN A 99 -3.84 6.34 -3.61
N SER A 100 -3.07 5.80 -4.54
CA SER A 100 -3.50 4.73 -5.45
C SER A 100 -2.92 3.35 -5.14
N ILE A 101 -2.08 3.23 -4.09
CA ILE A 101 -1.48 1.96 -3.66
C ILE A 101 -2.12 1.49 -2.36
N GLN A 102 -2.22 0.18 -2.21
CA GLN A 102 -2.60 -0.48 -0.98
C GLN A 102 -1.41 -1.25 -0.45
N ILE A 103 -1.05 -1.01 0.81
CA ILE A 103 0.09 -1.64 1.46
C ILE A 103 -0.37 -2.96 2.07
N GLU A 104 0.31 -4.03 1.75
CA GLU A 104 0.00 -5.35 2.27
C GLU A 104 0.61 -5.57 3.67
N ASN A 105 0.00 -6.44 4.46
CA ASN A 105 0.39 -6.66 5.85
C ASN A 105 1.85 -7.10 6.03
N SER A 106 2.41 -7.79 5.05
CA SER A 106 3.82 -8.23 5.06
C SER A 106 4.82 -7.11 4.80
N GLU A 107 4.36 -5.93 4.36
CA GLU A 107 5.20 -4.80 3.99
C GLU A 107 5.37 -3.79 5.12
N TYR A 108 4.59 -3.89 6.22
CA TYR A 108 4.72 -2.95 7.34
C TYR A 108 5.93 -3.24 8.23
N PRO A 109 6.64 -2.19 8.71
CA PRO A 109 6.43 -0.79 8.36
C PRO A 109 6.91 -0.48 6.93
N TRP A 110 6.05 0.15 6.12
CA TRP A 110 6.35 0.53 4.74
C TRP A 110 6.83 1.97 4.67
N THR A 111 7.83 2.25 3.83
CA THR A 111 8.36 3.60 3.64
C THR A 111 8.38 3.99 2.17
N GLY A 112 7.85 5.15 1.87
CA GLY A 112 7.90 5.78 0.55
C GLY A 112 8.31 7.25 0.62
N PHE A 113 8.61 7.83 -0.55
CA PHE A 113 9.01 9.22 -0.70
C PHE A 113 7.97 9.98 -1.52
N TYR A 114 7.48 11.08 -0.97
CA TYR A 114 6.42 11.89 -1.56
C TYR A 114 6.72 13.37 -1.50
N HIS A 115 6.25 14.10 -2.50
CA HIS A 115 6.43 15.55 -2.55
C HIS A 115 5.37 16.28 -1.71
N GLY A 116 5.78 17.39 -1.11
CA GLY A 116 4.88 18.38 -0.55
C GLY A 116 4.29 19.30 -1.62
N GLY A 117 3.26 20.06 -1.24
CA GLY A 117 2.53 20.93 -2.18
C GLY A 117 1.39 20.22 -2.92
N VAL A 118 1.20 18.92 -2.66
CA VAL A 118 0.07 18.10 -3.12
C VAL A 118 -0.57 17.36 -1.95
N ASN A 119 -1.89 17.13 -2.04
CA ASN A 119 -2.60 16.40 -1.01
C ASN A 119 -2.44 14.89 -1.19
N MET A 120 -2.07 14.20 -0.12
CA MET A 120 -2.07 12.74 -0.04
C MET A 120 -3.42 12.28 0.50
N LEU A 121 -4.00 11.27 -0.14
CA LEU A 121 -5.22 10.60 0.32
C LEU A 121 -4.83 9.34 1.07
N ILE A 122 -5.30 9.19 2.30
CA ILE A 122 -4.97 8.07 3.16
C ILE A 122 -6.26 7.46 3.66
N GLU A 123 -6.40 6.16 3.49
CA GLU A 123 -7.58 5.39 3.87
C GLU A 123 -7.15 4.20 4.72
N ALA A 124 -7.75 4.07 5.91
CA ALA A 124 -7.64 2.88 6.73
C ALA A 124 -8.71 1.87 6.31
N ILE A 125 -8.29 0.65 6.04
CA ILE A 125 -9.17 -0.45 5.60
C ILE A 125 -9.09 -1.54 6.66
N PRO A 126 -10.07 -1.66 7.58
CA PRO A 126 -10.09 -2.68 8.60
C PRO A 126 -10.29 -4.08 7.99
N THR A 127 -9.93 -5.11 8.76
CA THR A 127 -10.37 -6.49 8.50
C THR A 127 -11.83 -6.68 8.91
N GLN A 128 -12.42 -7.85 8.63
CA GLN A 128 -13.80 -8.12 9.04
C GLN A 128 -13.99 -8.25 10.56
N ALA A 129 -12.91 -8.46 11.31
CA ALA A 129 -12.95 -8.67 12.76
C ALA A 129 -12.59 -7.42 13.57
N ASP A 130 -12.08 -6.37 12.91
CA ASP A 130 -11.56 -5.19 13.56
C ASP A 130 -12.20 -3.94 12.96
N ASP A 131 -12.29 -2.87 13.77
CA ASP A 131 -12.72 -1.55 13.32
C ASP A 131 -11.55 -0.58 13.36
N PHE A 132 -11.57 0.42 12.48
CA PHE A 132 -10.62 1.51 12.55
C PHE A 132 -10.96 2.38 13.77
N ASP A 133 -9.96 2.63 14.63
CA ASP A 133 -10.10 3.45 15.83
C ASP A 133 -9.59 4.88 15.54
N HIS A 134 -8.30 5.04 15.28
CA HIS A 134 -7.74 6.36 15.00
C HIS A 134 -6.40 6.30 14.25
N TRP A 135 -5.96 7.50 13.81
CA TRP A 135 -4.63 7.72 13.26
C TRP A 135 -3.67 8.26 14.32
N GLU A 136 -2.47 7.70 14.38
CA GLU A 136 -1.31 8.32 15.05
C GLU A 136 -0.44 8.98 13.97
N ILE A 137 -0.28 10.31 14.01
CA ILE A 137 0.49 11.10 13.02
C ILE A 137 1.48 11.98 13.77
N ASN A 138 2.76 11.86 13.45
CA ASN A 138 3.79 12.53 14.25
C ASN A 138 3.94 14.02 13.93
N ASN A 139 3.92 14.40 12.66
CA ASN A 139 4.36 15.74 12.25
C ASN A 139 3.31 16.57 11.49
N HIS A 140 2.23 15.95 11.01
CA HIS A 140 1.19 16.65 10.23
C HIS A 140 -0.17 16.50 10.91
N PRO A 141 -0.59 17.46 11.74
CA PRO A 141 -1.88 17.36 12.41
C PRO A 141 -3.02 17.39 11.39
N VAL A 142 -3.98 16.50 11.56
CA VAL A 142 -5.26 16.48 10.83
C VAL A 142 -6.38 16.93 11.74
N SER A 143 -7.49 17.39 11.17
CA SER A 143 -8.62 17.96 11.92
C SER A 143 -9.34 16.91 12.77
N ASP A 144 -9.38 15.67 12.32
CA ASP A 144 -10.04 14.56 12.99
C ASP A 144 -9.29 13.25 12.68
N ILE A 145 -8.67 12.70 13.72
CA ILE A 145 -7.90 11.45 13.62
C ILE A 145 -8.79 10.20 13.64
N SER A 146 -10.06 10.31 13.97
CA SER A 146 -11.02 9.19 14.02
C SER A 146 -11.66 8.87 12.65
N LEU A 147 -11.45 9.72 11.66
CA LEU A 147 -11.94 9.46 10.30
C LEU A 147 -11.04 8.46 9.59
N ALA A 148 -11.61 7.35 9.13
CA ALA A 148 -10.86 6.34 8.37
C ALA A 148 -10.22 6.90 7.08
N ASN A 149 -10.79 7.97 6.53
CA ASN A 149 -10.28 8.67 5.34
C ASN A 149 -9.80 10.06 5.72
N ILE A 150 -8.51 10.31 5.56
CA ILE A 150 -7.88 11.60 5.81
C ILE A 150 -7.12 12.12 4.60
N THR A 151 -6.88 13.42 4.61
CA THR A 151 -6.06 14.09 3.60
C THR A 151 -5.02 14.96 4.31
N LEU A 152 -3.76 14.84 3.90
CA LEU A 152 -2.69 15.70 4.40
C LEU A 152 -1.74 16.12 3.27
N SER A 153 -1.02 17.23 3.48
CA SER A 153 0.06 17.68 2.60
C SER A 153 1.35 17.70 3.39
N LEU A 154 2.39 17.08 2.83
CA LEU A 154 3.69 16.96 3.50
C LEU A 154 4.46 18.27 3.46
N THR A 155 5.13 18.57 4.57
CA THR A 155 6.11 19.67 4.69
C THR A 155 7.43 19.17 5.27
N GLN A 156 7.45 17.97 5.79
CA GLN A 156 8.61 17.25 6.36
C GLN A 156 8.34 15.75 6.38
N ASN A 157 9.33 14.96 6.81
CA ASN A 157 9.16 13.51 7.00
C ASN A 157 8.09 13.22 8.05
N ASP A 158 7.37 12.11 7.88
CA ASP A 158 6.34 11.71 8.84
C ASP A 158 6.29 10.20 9.04
N THR A 159 5.69 9.82 10.18
CA THR A 159 5.28 8.45 10.48
C THR A 159 3.79 8.48 10.78
N ILE A 160 3.04 7.65 10.07
CA ILE A 160 1.59 7.57 10.13
C ILE A 160 1.22 6.14 10.44
N ARG A 161 0.52 5.92 11.55
CA ARG A 161 0.04 4.60 11.95
C ARG A 161 -1.48 4.58 11.99
N ALA A 162 -2.08 3.57 11.39
CA ALA A 162 -3.49 3.24 11.59
C ALA A 162 -3.63 2.34 12.81
N VAL A 163 -4.42 2.76 13.76
CA VAL A 163 -4.77 1.97 14.95
C VAL A 163 -6.14 1.37 14.74
N PHE A 164 -6.25 0.06 14.94
CA PHE A 164 -7.49 -0.70 14.84
C PHE A 164 -7.80 -1.30 16.21
N GLY A 165 -9.09 -1.37 16.56
CA GLY A 165 -9.61 -1.99 17.75
C GLY A 165 -10.43 -3.23 17.43
N GLU A 166 -10.69 -4.05 18.43
CA GLU A 166 -11.68 -5.13 18.30
C GLU A 166 -13.04 -4.52 17.96
N GLN A 167 -13.75 -5.10 17.00
CA GLN A 167 -15.10 -4.69 16.70
C GLN A 167 -15.97 -4.86 17.93
N ASP A 168 -16.59 -3.77 18.40
CA ASP A 168 -17.55 -3.84 19.51
C ASP A 168 -18.82 -4.54 19.05
N ASN A 169 -18.87 -5.84 19.32
CA ASN A 169 -20.03 -6.68 19.07
C ASN A 169 -21.03 -6.68 20.23
N SER A 170 -20.93 -5.73 21.18
CA SER A 170 -21.78 -5.69 22.36
C SER A 170 -23.27 -5.59 22.04
N ASP A 171 -23.62 -5.06 20.86
CA ASP A 171 -25.00 -4.93 20.39
C ASP A 171 -25.46 -6.11 19.51
N ILE A 172 -24.62 -7.11 19.28
CA ILE A 172 -25.02 -8.29 18.50
C ILE A 172 -25.87 -9.19 19.38
N LEU A 173 -27.16 -9.29 19.05
CA LEU A 173 -28.03 -10.28 19.64
C LEU A 173 -27.60 -11.67 19.20
N VAL A 174 -27.05 -12.45 20.12
CA VAL A 174 -26.67 -13.83 19.87
C VAL A 174 -27.72 -14.75 20.47
N ILE A 175 -28.28 -15.64 19.67
CA ILE A 175 -29.12 -16.72 20.16
C ILE A 175 -28.16 -17.78 20.72
N ASN A 176 -28.03 -17.86 22.05
CA ASN A 176 -27.17 -18.81 22.73
C ASN A 176 -27.78 -20.21 22.80
N GLU A 177 -29.10 -20.26 22.85
CA GLU A 177 -29.84 -21.51 22.93
C GLU A 177 -31.09 -21.46 22.02
N PHE A 178 -31.46 -22.59 21.51
CA PHE A 178 -32.67 -22.79 20.74
C PHE A 178 -33.25 -24.16 21.08
N MET A 179 -34.47 -24.18 21.59
CA MET A 179 -35.18 -25.41 21.92
C MET A 179 -36.53 -25.46 21.17
N ALA A 180 -36.58 -26.25 20.12
CA ALA A 180 -37.72 -26.36 19.22
C ALA A 180 -38.84 -27.30 19.71
N ALA A 181 -38.58 -28.09 20.75
CA ALA A 181 -39.55 -29.00 21.39
C ALA A 181 -39.13 -29.25 22.83
N ASN A 182 -39.63 -28.47 23.76
CA ASN A 182 -39.36 -28.62 25.19
C ASN A 182 -40.56 -29.23 25.92
N GLU A 183 -40.65 -30.55 25.93
CA GLU A 183 -41.76 -31.25 26.62
C GLU A 183 -41.41 -31.69 28.05
N SER A 184 -40.11 -31.68 28.42
CA SER A 184 -39.69 -32.27 29.71
C SER A 184 -38.28 -31.94 30.17
N ILE A 185 -37.53 -31.08 29.47
CA ILE A 185 -36.10 -30.90 29.75
C ILE A 185 -35.86 -29.75 30.71
N ILE A 186 -36.39 -28.54 30.41
CA ILE A 186 -36.27 -27.33 31.23
C ILE A 186 -37.63 -26.72 31.41
N ALA A 187 -38.10 -26.60 32.66
CA ALA A 187 -39.31 -25.89 32.99
C ALA A 187 -38.99 -24.42 33.26
N ASP A 188 -39.91 -23.50 32.92
CA ASP A 188 -39.84 -22.10 33.29
C ASP A 188 -40.10 -21.87 34.80
N GLU A 189 -40.12 -20.60 35.23
CA GLU A 189 -40.35 -20.21 36.63
C GLU A 189 -41.76 -20.59 37.13
N ALA A 190 -42.72 -20.77 36.23
CA ALA A 190 -44.09 -21.24 36.54
C ALA A 190 -44.21 -22.76 36.57
N GLY A 191 -43.19 -23.46 36.12
CA GLY A 191 -43.13 -24.91 36.03
C GLY A 191 -43.65 -25.48 34.70
N ASP A 192 -43.82 -24.62 33.70
CA ASP A 192 -44.28 -25.02 32.37
C ASP A 192 -43.08 -25.31 31.45
N TYR A 193 -43.28 -26.20 30.49
CA TYR A 193 -42.27 -26.54 29.48
C TYR A 193 -42.66 -25.87 28.14
N GLU A 194 -42.00 -24.75 27.84
CA GLU A 194 -42.24 -23.99 26.63
C GLU A 194 -41.06 -24.09 25.67
N ASP A 195 -41.35 -23.94 24.37
CA ASP A 195 -40.33 -23.87 23.33
C ASP A 195 -39.73 -22.44 23.33
N TRP A 196 -38.40 -22.34 23.19
CA TRP A 196 -37.68 -21.07 23.20
C TRP A 196 -36.32 -21.13 22.49
#